data_35ee968f0aeca816003a4637a7c705e9
#
_entry.id   35ee968f0aeca816003a4637a7c705e9
#
_cell.length_a   1.000
_cell.length_b   1.000
_cell.length_c   1.000
_cell.angle_alpha   90.00
_cell.angle_beta   90.00
_cell.angle_gamma   90.00
#
_symmetry.space_group_name_H-M   'P 1'
#
loop_
_entity.id
_entity.type
_entity.pdbx_description
1 polymer ?
#
loop_
_entity_poly.entity_id
_entity_poly.type
_entity_poly.pdbx_seq_one_letter_code
_entity_poly.pdbx_strand_id
1 'polypeptide(L)'
;MATPPDQAYKDVIPLDFTSAKTLPDSYVWPESDGLYSGTDQPSIPVIDLMDPNATQLIIQACETWGVFQLINHGIPQKLMEDVESQTHRLFALPAEQKLKTLRTPGKVSTGYGNPPSQALLPRKLWQEGFTIMGSPVDQARVLWSNDHQGFCDIMDDYRKQARGLAEQLI
;
A
#
# COMPACT_ATOMS: atom_id res chain seq x y z
N MET A 1 -22.97 -4.84 19.16
CA MET A 1 -23.13 -3.40 19.44
C MET A 1 -22.51 -2.65 18.30
N ALA A 2 -23.22 -1.74 17.64
CA ALA A 2 -22.64 -0.90 16.58
C ALA A 2 -21.75 0.17 17.23
N THR A 3 -20.54 0.34 16.75
CA THR A 3 -19.61 1.39 17.18
C THR A 3 -20.23 2.76 16.88
N PRO A 4 -20.17 3.74 17.79
CA PRO A 4 -20.64 5.09 17.50
C PRO A 4 -19.95 5.65 16.25
N PRO A 5 -20.64 6.38 15.38
CA PRO A 5 -20.08 6.88 14.12
C PRO A 5 -18.79 7.69 14.32
N ASP A 6 -18.68 8.48 15.38
CA ASP A 6 -17.48 9.27 15.68
C ASP A 6 -16.25 8.40 15.98
N GLN A 7 -16.42 7.24 16.61
CA GLN A 7 -15.32 6.33 16.91
C GLN A 7 -14.83 5.63 15.63
N ALA A 8 -15.77 5.21 14.75
CA ALA A 8 -15.44 4.59 13.50
C ALA A 8 -14.60 5.50 12.59
N TYR A 9 -14.86 6.80 12.58
CA TYR A 9 -14.04 7.77 11.85
C TYR A 9 -12.66 7.97 12.47
N LYS A 10 -12.54 7.98 13.81
CA LYS A 10 -11.23 8.08 14.49
C LYS A 10 -10.30 6.92 14.15
N ASP A 11 -10.83 5.74 13.88
CA ASP A 11 -10.02 4.58 13.50
C ASP A 11 -9.58 4.62 12.03
N VAL A 12 -10.31 5.34 11.19
CA VAL A 12 -9.94 5.53 9.76
C VAL A 12 -8.92 6.65 9.56
N ILE A 13 -8.95 7.70 10.40
CA ILE A 13 -8.03 8.85 10.26
C ILE A 13 -6.64 8.44 10.74
N PRO A 14 -5.60 8.47 9.86
CA PRO A 14 -4.23 8.23 10.27
C PRO A 14 -3.70 9.33 11.19
N LEU A 15 -2.66 9.02 11.95
CA LEU A 15 -1.90 10.04 12.65
C LEU A 15 -1.23 10.98 11.63
N ASP A 16 -1.25 12.27 11.91
CA ASP A 16 -0.40 13.21 11.18
C ASP A 16 1.05 13.06 11.68
N PHE A 17 1.84 12.29 10.91
CA PHE A 17 3.22 12.00 11.25
C PHE A 17 4.13 13.23 11.21
N THR A 18 3.73 14.30 10.51
CA THR A 18 4.52 15.53 10.41
C THR A 18 4.39 16.39 11.68
N SER A 19 3.27 16.29 12.37
CA SER A 19 2.99 17.03 13.62
C SER A 19 3.30 16.23 14.90
N ALA A 20 3.48 14.91 14.80
CA ALA A 20 3.72 14.04 15.95
C ALA A 20 5.11 14.29 16.55
N LYS A 21 5.16 14.82 17.78
CA LYS A 21 6.42 15.06 18.51
C LYS A 21 6.91 13.82 19.29
N THR A 22 6.00 12.92 19.61
CA THR A 22 6.28 11.70 20.38
C THR A 22 5.43 10.58 19.81
N LEU A 23 5.92 9.33 19.94
CA LEU A 23 5.15 8.15 19.57
C LEU A 23 4.03 7.93 20.60
N PRO A 24 2.75 7.99 20.18
CA PRO A 24 1.64 7.71 21.10
C PRO A 24 1.61 6.23 21.52
N ASP A 25 1.22 5.94 22.76
CA ASP A 25 1.19 4.59 23.31
C ASP A 25 0.39 3.58 22.46
N SER A 26 -0.63 4.06 21.75
CA SER A 26 -1.43 3.21 20.84
C SER A 26 -0.65 2.66 19.65
N TYR A 27 0.53 3.21 19.35
CA TYR A 27 1.44 2.78 18.29
C TYR A 27 2.63 1.97 18.80
N VAL A 28 2.81 1.88 20.13
CA VAL A 28 3.90 1.10 20.73
C VAL A 28 3.49 -0.37 20.74
N TRP A 29 4.13 -1.17 19.90
CA TRP A 29 3.95 -2.61 19.88
C TRP A 29 4.78 -3.27 20.98
N PRO A 30 4.29 -4.35 21.61
CA PRO A 30 5.11 -5.13 22.51
C PRO A 30 6.41 -5.58 21.83
N GLU A 31 7.50 -5.60 22.58
CA GLU A 31 8.72 -6.23 22.07
C GLU A 31 8.40 -7.68 21.70
N SER A 32 8.69 -8.07 20.46
CA SER A 32 8.59 -9.47 20.07
C SER A 32 9.77 -10.20 20.72
N ASP A 33 9.47 -11.15 21.60
CA ASP A 33 10.47 -12.00 22.23
C ASP A 33 11.36 -12.65 21.16
N GLY A 34 12.48 -11.99 20.83
CA GLY A 34 13.68 -12.59 20.24
C GLY A 34 13.55 -13.41 18.96
N LEU A 35 12.46 -13.32 18.20
CA LEU A 35 12.25 -14.14 16.99
C LEU A 35 13.24 -13.85 15.85
N TYR A 36 14.09 -12.83 15.97
CA TYR A 36 15.01 -12.39 14.89
C TYR A 36 16.43 -12.08 15.36
N SER A 37 17.02 -12.88 16.23
CA SER A 37 18.42 -12.71 16.63
C SER A 37 19.41 -13.57 15.82
N GLY A 38 19.07 -13.97 14.61
CA GLY A 38 19.96 -14.75 13.73
C GLY A 38 20.70 -13.87 12.74
N THR A 39 22.03 -13.98 12.68
CA THR A 39 22.89 -13.31 11.69
C THR A 39 22.75 -13.87 10.28
N ASP A 40 22.16 -15.06 10.13
CA ASP A 40 21.90 -15.72 8.86
C ASP A 40 20.39 -15.65 8.54
N GLN A 41 19.92 -14.47 8.14
CA GLN A 41 18.56 -14.37 7.60
C GLN A 41 18.58 -14.83 6.15
N PRO A 42 17.84 -15.89 5.82
CA PRO A 42 17.68 -16.29 4.43
C PRO A 42 17.03 -15.13 3.66
N SER A 43 17.57 -14.78 2.50
CA SER A 43 17.03 -13.72 1.65
C SER A 43 15.77 -14.19 0.92
N ILE A 44 14.79 -13.30 0.79
CA ILE A 44 13.61 -13.55 -0.05
C ILE A 44 14.07 -13.94 -1.46
N PRO A 45 13.52 -15.03 -2.06
CA PRO A 45 13.89 -15.46 -3.40
C PRO A 45 13.67 -14.34 -4.44
N VAL A 46 14.68 -14.13 -5.29
CA VAL A 46 14.59 -13.23 -6.45
C VAL A 46 14.57 -14.10 -7.69
N ILE A 47 13.51 -14.02 -8.49
CA ILE A 47 13.27 -14.89 -9.64
C ILE A 47 13.30 -14.04 -10.91
N ASP A 48 14.11 -14.47 -11.87
CA ASP A 48 14.14 -13.88 -13.20
C ASP A 48 13.05 -14.55 -14.07
N LEU A 49 12.08 -13.77 -14.55
CA LEU A 49 11.01 -14.29 -15.42
C LEU A 49 11.52 -14.76 -16.81
N MET A 50 12.76 -14.40 -17.17
CA MET A 50 13.39 -14.91 -18.39
C MET A 50 14.10 -16.26 -18.18
N ASP A 51 14.20 -16.74 -16.93
CA ASP A 51 14.79 -18.06 -16.63
C ASP A 51 13.87 -19.17 -17.17
N PRO A 52 14.39 -20.16 -17.92
CA PRO A 52 13.60 -21.31 -18.38
C PRO A 52 12.89 -22.09 -17.25
N ASN A 53 13.41 -21.99 -16.03
CA ASN A 53 12.86 -22.66 -14.85
C ASN A 53 12.01 -21.72 -13.98
N ALA A 54 11.69 -20.50 -14.44
CA ALA A 54 10.97 -19.48 -13.65
C ALA A 54 9.71 -20.03 -12.99
N THR A 55 8.89 -20.79 -13.72
CA THR A 55 7.67 -21.41 -13.18
C THR A 55 7.96 -22.31 -11.97
N GLN A 56 8.98 -23.18 -12.08
CA GLN A 56 9.33 -24.10 -11.00
C GLN A 56 9.87 -23.35 -9.78
N LEU A 57 10.68 -22.29 -10.01
CA LEU A 57 11.21 -21.44 -8.95
C LEU A 57 10.08 -20.68 -8.23
N ILE A 58 9.08 -20.20 -8.96
CA ILE A 58 7.89 -19.54 -8.38
C ILE A 58 7.10 -20.51 -7.52
N ILE A 59 6.83 -21.73 -8.00
CA ILE A 59 6.14 -22.77 -7.23
C ILE A 59 6.89 -23.05 -5.93
N GLN A 60 8.19 -23.28 -6.01
CA GLN A 60 9.04 -23.53 -4.83
C GLN A 60 9.02 -22.37 -3.85
N ALA A 61 9.12 -21.13 -4.34
CA ALA A 61 9.05 -19.93 -3.50
C ALA A 61 7.69 -19.78 -2.81
N CYS A 62 6.59 -20.08 -3.51
CA CYS A 62 5.25 -20.09 -2.92
C CYS A 62 5.11 -21.14 -1.81
N GLU A 63 5.64 -22.35 -2.01
CA GLU A 63 5.56 -23.43 -1.04
C GLU A 63 6.43 -23.21 0.20
N THR A 64 7.60 -22.59 0.03
CA THR A 64 8.58 -22.44 1.11
C THR A 64 8.54 -21.09 1.82
N TRP A 65 8.29 -20.01 1.07
CA TRP A 65 8.35 -18.64 1.56
C TRP A 65 7.00 -17.93 1.57
N GLY A 66 6.07 -18.31 0.68
CA GLY A 66 4.83 -17.59 0.46
C GLY A 66 5.02 -16.20 -0.19
N VAL A 67 6.27 -15.84 -0.53
CA VAL A 67 6.65 -14.56 -1.14
C VAL A 67 7.90 -14.71 -2.00
N PHE A 68 8.01 -13.90 -3.05
CA PHE A 68 9.19 -13.79 -3.91
C PHE A 68 9.26 -12.40 -4.54
N GLN A 69 10.43 -12.05 -5.08
CA GLN A 69 10.65 -10.87 -5.89
C GLN A 69 10.86 -11.30 -7.35
N LEU A 70 10.42 -10.47 -8.28
CA LEU A 70 10.59 -10.71 -9.72
C LEU A 70 11.54 -9.67 -10.34
N ILE A 71 12.41 -10.15 -11.21
CA ILE A 71 13.17 -9.31 -12.13
C ILE A 71 12.83 -9.69 -13.57
N ASN A 72 13.11 -8.80 -14.53
CA ASN A 72 12.76 -8.95 -15.95
C ASN A 72 11.26 -9.20 -16.17
N HIS A 73 10.42 -8.64 -15.31
CA HIS A 73 8.95 -8.81 -15.28
C HIS A 73 8.20 -8.02 -16.35
N GLY A 74 8.91 -7.27 -17.20
CA GLY A 74 8.34 -6.57 -18.36
C GLY A 74 7.65 -5.23 -18.06
N ILE A 75 7.38 -4.87 -16.82
CA ILE A 75 6.86 -3.53 -16.47
C ILE A 75 8.01 -2.52 -16.67
N PRO A 76 7.81 -1.45 -17.48
CA PRO A 76 8.85 -0.46 -17.71
C PRO A 76 9.33 0.20 -16.42
N GLN A 77 10.64 0.27 -16.21
CA GLN A 77 11.22 0.90 -15.03
C GLN A 77 10.77 2.36 -14.89
N LYS A 78 10.73 3.11 -16.01
CA LYS A 78 10.25 4.49 -16.02
C LYS A 78 8.83 4.62 -15.46
N LEU A 79 7.95 3.67 -15.78
CA LEU A 79 6.58 3.67 -15.25
C LEU A 79 6.56 3.43 -13.73
N MET A 80 7.42 2.54 -13.22
CA MET A 80 7.55 2.32 -11.77
C MET A 80 8.06 3.57 -11.05
N GLU A 81 9.06 4.25 -11.61
CA GLU A 81 9.59 5.52 -11.11
C GLU A 81 8.51 6.63 -11.11
N ASP A 82 7.69 6.68 -12.16
CA ASP A 82 6.59 7.64 -12.26
C ASP A 82 5.50 7.35 -11.21
N VAL A 83 5.16 6.09 -10.98
CA VAL A 83 4.24 5.68 -9.90
C VAL A 83 4.78 6.07 -8.53
N GLU A 84 6.06 5.81 -8.27
CA GLU A 84 6.72 6.20 -7.03
C GLU A 84 6.65 7.72 -6.83
N SER A 85 7.00 8.49 -7.86
CA SER A 85 6.93 9.95 -7.84
C SER A 85 5.51 10.47 -7.55
N GLN A 86 4.49 9.91 -8.20
CA GLN A 86 3.10 10.29 -7.94
C GLN A 86 2.61 9.86 -6.56
N THR A 87 3.10 8.74 -6.06
CA THR A 87 2.81 8.27 -4.69
C THR A 87 3.42 9.21 -3.65
N HIS A 88 4.68 9.61 -3.84
CA HIS A 88 5.31 10.62 -2.99
C HIS A 88 4.54 11.95 -3.02
N ARG A 89 4.14 12.40 -4.20
CA ARG A 89 3.31 13.61 -4.37
C ARG A 89 1.99 13.51 -3.60
N LEU A 90 1.33 12.35 -3.63
CA LEU A 90 0.09 12.11 -2.91
C LEU A 90 0.27 12.21 -1.40
N PHE A 91 1.25 11.51 -0.85
CA PHE A 91 1.47 11.46 0.59
C PHE A 91 2.11 12.74 1.15
N ALA A 92 2.78 13.54 0.31
CA ALA A 92 3.29 14.87 0.66
C ALA A 92 2.20 15.95 0.76
N LEU A 93 0.96 15.68 0.32
CA LEU A 93 -0.15 16.62 0.50
C LEU A 93 -0.40 16.89 1.99
N PRO A 94 -0.83 18.13 2.35
CA PRO A 94 -1.27 18.43 3.70
C PRO A 94 -2.36 17.47 4.17
N ALA A 95 -2.37 17.14 5.46
CA ALA A 95 -3.35 16.21 6.05
C ALA A 95 -4.79 16.61 5.72
N GLU A 96 -5.13 17.90 5.83
CA GLU A 96 -6.45 18.42 5.47
C GLU A 96 -6.86 18.13 4.02
N GLN A 97 -5.90 18.16 3.09
CA GLN A 97 -6.17 17.87 1.68
C GLN A 97 -6.43 16.37 1.48
N LYS A 98 -5.62 15.50 2.09
CA LYS A 98 -5.80 14.05 2.04
C LYS A 98 -7.14 13.62 2.64
N LEU A 99 -7.54 14.24 3.76
CA LEU A 99 -8.80 13.96 4.46
C LEU A 99 -10.06 14.28 3.64
N LYS A 100 -9.97 15.12 2.59
CA LYS A 100 -11.10 15.34 1.68
C LYS A 100 -11.52 14.08 0.90
N THR A 101 -10.63 13.11 0.83
CA THR A 101 -10.87 11.82 0.19
C THR A 101 -10.93 10.67 1.18
N LEU A 102 -11.27 10.95 2.45
CA LEU A 102 -11.33 9.95 3.50
C LEU A 102 -12.30 8.81 3.10
N ARG A 103 -11.84 7.58 3.28
CA ARG A 103 -12.68 6.40 3.00
C ARG A 103 -13.83 6.28 3.99
N THR A 104 -14.91 5.63 3.55
CA THR A 104 -16.06 5.34 4.43
C THR A 104 -15.67 4.28 5.47
N PRO A 105 -15.88 4.54 6.77
CA PRO A 105 -15.59 3.57 7.82
C PRO A 105 -16.31 2.23 7.60
N GLY A 106 -15.61 1.13 7.89
CA GLY A 106 -16.16 -0.23 7.79
C GLY A 106 -16.39 -0.74 6.37
N LYS A 107 -16.01 0.03 5.34
CA LYS A 107 -16.11 -0.39 3.93
C LYS A 107 -14.73 -0.47 3.28
N VAL A 108 -14.53 -1.48 2.45
CA VAL A 108 -13.41 -1.52 1.51
C VAL A 108 -13.78 -0.61 0.36
N SER A 109 -13.29 0.61 0.38
CA SER A 109 -13.63 1.64 -0.60
C SER A 109 -12.39 2.42 -1.02
N THR A 110 -12.46 3.06 -2.17
CA THR A 110 -11.44 4.02 -2.61
C THR A 110 -11.34 5.18 -1.62
N GLY A 111 -10.12 5.62 -1.35
CA GLY A 111 -9.86 6.81 -0.53
C GLY A 111 -8.70 6.66 0.44
N TYR A 112 -8.43 7.77 1.12
CA TYR A 112 -7.38 7.92 2.12
C TYR A 112 -7.82 7.35 3.48
N GLY A 113 -6.87 6.86 4.26
CA GLY A 113 -7.09 6.45 5.64
C GLY A 113 -6.57 5.05 5.97
N ASN A 114 -6.65 4.70 7.24
CA ASN A 114 -6.27 3.37 7.72
C ASN A 114 -7.14 2.27 7.09
N PRO A 115 -6.59 1.10 6.80
CA PRO A 115 -7.38 -0.01 6.27
C PRO A 115 -8.40 -0.50 7.30
N PRO A 116 -9.52 -1.11 6.87
CA PRO A 116 -10.51 -1.68 7.80
C PRO A 116 -9.93 -2.72 8.78
N SER A 117 -8.89 -3.43 8.37
CA SER A 117 -8.16 -4.40 9.22
C SER A 117 -7.49 -3.75 10.43
N GLN A 118 -7.26 -2.44 10.43
CA GLN A 118 -6.71 -1.72 11.58
C GLN A 118 -7.53 -1.94 12.85
N ALA A 119 -8.85 -2.03 12.74
CA ALA A 119 -9.75 -2.27 13.87
C ALA A 119 -9.59 -3.67 14.50
N LEU A 120 -8.96 -4.61 13.80
CA LEU A 120 -8.70 -5.97 14.28
C LEU A 120 -7.36 -6.10 15.02
N LEU A 121 -6.51 -5.07 14.96
CA LEU A 121 -5.19 -5.09 15.54
C LEU A 121 -5.21 -4.55 16.99
N PRO A 122 -4.39 -5.13 17.89
CA PRO A 122 -4.31 -4.66 19.29
C PRO A 122 -3.64 -3.30 19.42
N ARG A 123 -2.88 -2.89 18.42
CA ARG A 123 -2.18 -1.61 18.33
C ARG A 123 -2.33 -1.01 16.94
N LYS A 124 -2.15 0.30 16.82
CA LYS A 124 -2.17 0.99 15.54
C LYS A 124 -0.88 0.74 14.77
N LEU A 125 -1.00 0.63 13.46
CA LEU A 125 0.15 0.58 12.56
C LEU A 125 0.67 1.99 12.30
N TRP A 126 1.99 2.15 12.25
CA TRP A 126 2.66 3.40 11.88
C TRP A 126 2.63 3.55 10.35
N GLN A 127 1.43 3.80 9.84
CA GLN A 127 1.21 3.92 8.39
C GLN A 127 0.06 4.86 8.07
N GLU A 128 0.07 5.38 6.88
CA GLU A 128 -1.09 5.95 6.20
C GLU A 128 -1.28 5.24 4.86
N GLY A 129 -2.50 5.16 4.37
CA GLY A 129 -2.80 4.42 3.15
C GLY A 129 -3.78 5.14 2.25
N PHE A 130 -3.66 4.90 0.95
CA PHE A 130 -4.62 5.33 -0.03
C PHE A 130 -5.01 4.12 -0.90
N THR A 131 -6.28 3.76 -0.89
CA THR A 131 -6.80 2.65 -1.69
C THR A 131 -7.43 3.19 -2.96
N ILE A 132 -7.11 2.61 -4.10
CA ILE A 132 -7.73 2.93 -5.39
C ILE A 132 -8.45 1.68 -5.88
N MET A 133 -9.78 1.73 -5.90
CA MET A 133 -10.64 0.68 -6.45
C MET A 133 -11.34 1.24 -7.70
N GLY A 134 -11.01 0.67 -8.86
CA GLY A 134 -11.49 1.22 -10.12
C GLY A 134 -10.68 2.45 -10.57
N SER A 135 -11.32 3.44 -11.17
CA SER A 135 -10.65 4.66 -11.63
C SER A 135 -10.28 5.59 -10.47
N PRO A 136 -9.08 6.20 -10.46
CA PRO A 136 -8.69 7.18 -9.46
C PRO A 136 -9.28 8.58 -9.68
N VAL A 137 -10.00 8.81 -10.79
CA VAL A 137 -10.34 10.15 -11.30
C VAL A 137 -11.09 10.99 -10.28
N ASP A 138 -12.08 10.44 -9.61
CA ASP A 138 -12.93 11.22 -8.68
C ASP A 138 -12.12 11.73 -7.48
N GLN A 139 -11.29 10.87 -6.89
CA GLN A 139 -10.42 11.26 -5.78
C GLN A 139 -9.31 12.20 -6.25
N ALA A 140 -8.72 11.93 -7.40
CA ALA A 140 -7.68 12.76 -7.96
C ALA A 140 -8.16 14.18 -8.24
N ARG A 141 -9.39 14.37 -8.74
CA ARG A 141 -10.01 15.68 -8.92
C ARG A 141 -10.21 16.45 -7.61
N VAL A 142 -10.54 15.75 -6.54
CA VAL A 142 -10.67 16.38 -5.20
C VAL A 142 -9.29 16.79 -4.67
N LEU A 143 -8.26 15.98 -4.92
CA LEU A 143 -6.90 16.24 -4.44
C LEU A 143 -6.17 17.30 -5.29
N TRP A 144 -6.36 17.27 -6.61
CA TRP A 144 -5.68 18.17 -7.57
C TRP A 144 -6.66 18.62 -8.66
N SER A 145 -7.45 19.62 -8.37
CA SER A 145 -8.53 20.09 -9.25
C SER A 145 -8.08 20.39 -10.70
N ASN A 146 -6.86 20.92 -10.89
CA ASN A 146 -6.34 21.34 -12.19
C ASN A 146 -5.23 20.44 -12.75
N ASP A 147 -4.70 19.48 -11.96
CA ASP A 147 -3.53 18.66 -12.33
C ASP A 147 -3.68 17.22 -11.85
N HIS A 148 -4.86 16.64 -12.06
CA HIS A 148 -5.16 15.26 -11.69
C HIS A 148 -4.88 14.26 -12.82
N GLN A 149 -4.86 14.72 -14.09
CA GLN A 149 -4.82 13.82 -15.24
C GLN A 149 -3.52 13.00 -15.27
N GLY A 150 -2.37 13.64 -15.05
CA GLY A 150 -1.09 12.94 -15.04
C GLY A 150 -1.01 11.84 -13.98
N PHE A 151 -1.59 12.06 -12.80
CA PHE A 151 -1.72 11.00 -11.79
C PHE A 151 -2.60 9.85 -12.27
N CYS A 152 -3.75 10.16 -12.87
CA CYS A 152 -4.68 9.15 -13.36
C CYS A 152 -4.06 8.30 -14.46
N ASP A 153 -3.41 8.92 -15.45
CA ASP A 153 -2.81 8.24 -16.59
C ASP A 153 -1.71 7.26 -16.14
N ILE A 154 -0.83 7.70 -15.23
CA ILE A 154 0.25 6.86 -14.71
C ILE A 154 -0.31 5.69 -13.90
N MET A 155 -1.30 5.92 -13.02
CA MET A 155 -1.89 4.86 -12.20
C MET A 155 -2.68 3.84 -13.05
N ASP A 156 -3.38 4.29 -14.07
CA ASP A 156 -4.13 3.40 -14.95
C ASP A 156 -3.19 2.56 -15.82
N ASP A 157 -2.10 3.14 -16.33
CA ASP A 157 -1.09 2.42 -17.11
C ASP A 157 -0.38 1.36 -16.27
N TYR A 158 0.06 1.73 -15.07
CA TYR A 158 0.66 0.79 -14.13
C TYR A 158 -0.28 -0.36 -13.77
N ARG A 159 -1.54 -0.08 -13.48
CA ARG A 159 -2.54 -1.12 -13.19
C ARG A 159 -2.75 -2.08 -14.34
N LYS A 160 -2.74 -1.58 -15.58
CA LYS A 160 -2.83 -2.41 -16.79
C LYS A 160 -1.62 -3.33 -16.91
N GLN A 161 -0.41 -2.80 -16.73
CA GLN A 161 0.83 -3.59 -16.78
C GLN A 161 0.88 -4.64 -15.65
N ALA A 162 0.57 -4.23 -14.42
CA ALA A 162 0.57 -5.15 -13.28
C ALA A 162 -0.48 -6.26 -13.41
N ARG A 163 -1.65 -5.95 -13.99
CA ARG A 163 -2.66 -6.98 -14.30
C ARG A 163 -2.15 -7.96 -15.33
N GLY A 164 -1.55 -7.48 -16.43
CA GLY A 164 -0.97 -8.36 -17.45
C GLY A 164 0.12 -9.28 -16.88
N LEU A 165 0.96 -8.76 -15.99
CA LEU A 165 1.94 -9.58 -15.28
C LEU A 165 1.26 -10.64 -14.38
N ALA A 166 0.26 -10.24 -13.60
CA ALA A 166 -0.47 -11.17 -12.73
C ALA A 166 -1.15 -12.30 -13.53
N GLU A 167 -1.71 -12.00 -14.70
CA GLU A 167 -2.31 -13.00 -15.61
C GLU A 167 -1.29 -13.99 -16.19
N GLN A 168 -0.01 -13.62 -16.26
CA GLN A 168 1.07 -14.53 -16.69
C GLN A 168 1.54 -15.47 -15.58
N LEU A 169 1.28 -15.13 -14.31
CA LEU A 169 1.74 -15.88 -13.15
C LEU A 169 0.73 -16.92 -12.66
N ILE A 170 -0.48 -16.96 -13.23
CA ILE A 170 -1.57 -17.88 -12.89
C ILE A 170 -1.68 -18.96 -13.94
#